data_c5078602565cf4aa8a094e6beb0723ed
#
_entry.id   c5078602565cf4aa8a094e6beb0723ed
#
_cell.length_a   1.000
_cell.length_b   1.000
_cell.length_c   1.000
_cell.angle_alpha   90.00
_cell.angle_beta   90.00
_cell.angle_gamma   90.00
#
_symmetry.space_group_name_H-M   'P 1'
#
loop_
_entity.id
_entity.type
_entity.pdbx_description
1 polymer ?
#
loop_
_entity_poly.entity_id
_entity_poly.type
_entity_poly.pdbx_seq_one_letter_code
_entity_poly.pdbx_strand_id
1 'polypeptide(L)'
;MISRRRFIGTALGAGAGLITQGCQQMAAQPSTRRLIVDAQVHLWQAETPDWRWVPGMVPQLPEPFTIEKLVPMMDEAGVDRVVVVPPSWPGDRNDYGLEAARRYPARFGVMGRIPLRNPQSAALLPKWKEQPGMLGIRLTFLGDAAAWLSDGTADWFWPAAEKAGIPVMFLAPERGPQMARIAERHPRLTLIADHMGLTLPAVKAGRTAIMIEHTLPLAKYPNVSVKLSSAPTYSAEPYPYRDMNVHIRRMFDAFGPRRCHWGSDMTNSLAKATYRQRITHFTEALDFLSEDDRDWIMGRAILTRLNWT
;
A
#
# COMPACT_ATOMS: atom_id res chain seq x y z
N MET A 1 -63.43 6.37 -84.45
CA MET A 1 -63.11 7.82 -84.72
C MET A 1 -61.93 8.18 -83.88
N ILE A 2 -60.79 8.31 -84.42
CA ILE A 2 -59.99 9.54 -84.60
C ILE A 2 -59.74 10.20 -83.22
N SER A 3 -58.53 10.48 -82.74
CA SER A 3 -57.26 10.85 -83.35
C SER A 3 -56.23 11.31 -82.29
N ARG A 4 -55.03 10.97 -82.54
CA ARG A 4 -53.77 11.75 -82.38
C ARG A 4 -53.26 12.00 -80.95
N ARG A 5 -52.13 11.39 -80.63
CA ARG A 5 -50.72 11.85 -80.73
C ARG A 5 -50.38 13.06 -79.85
N ARG A 6 -49.46 12.82 -78.93
CA ARG A 6 -48.12 13.43 -79.05
C ARG A 6 -47.09 12.83 -78.05
N PHE A 7 -45.96 12.49 -78.55
CA PHE A 7 -44.69 12.20 -77.93
C PHE A 7 -44.07 13.43 -77.28
N ILE A 8 -43.31 13.25 -76.27
CA ILE A 8 -42.04 13.92 -75.83
C ILE A 8 -41.70 13.20 -74.49
N GLY A 9 -40.68 12.43 -74.24
CA GLY A 9 -39.30 12.65 -74.60
C GLY A 9 -38.50 12.82 -73.33
N THR A 10 -37.74 11.78 -72.97
CA THR A 10 -36.44 11.79 -72.28
C THR A 10 -36.28 12.44 -70.92
N ALA A 11 -35.82 11.67 -69.90
CA ALA A 11 -34.44 11.72 -69.45
C ALA A 11 -34.23 10.73 -68.31
N LEU A 12 -33.33 9.75 -68.52
CA LEU A 12 -32.72 8.96 -67.47
C LEU A 12 -31.87 9.90 -66.60
N GLY A 13 -32.12 9.84 -65.29
CA GLY A 13 -31.20 10.39 -64.28
C GLY A 13 -30.89 9.30 -63.29
N ALA A 14 -29.76 8.58 -63.51
CA ALA A 14 -29.23 7.67 -62.57
C ALA A 14 -28.56 8.44 -61.41
N GLY A 15 -29.24 8.59 -60.29
CA GLY A 15 -28.68 9.14 -59.05
C GLY A 15 -27.97 8.03 -58.28
N ALA A 16 -26.66 7.92 -58.45
CA ALA A 16 -25.82 7.10 -57.59
C ALA A 16 -25.73 7.72 -56.20
N GLY A 17 -26.52 7.21 -55.25
CA GLY A 17 -26.38 7.53 -53.86
C GLY A 17 -25.08 6.98 -53.28
N LEU A 18 -24.08 7.81 -53.12
CA LEU A 18 -22.87 7.52 -52.35
C LEU A 18 -23.29 7.41 -50.86
N ILE A 19 -23.42 6.16 -50.38
CA ILE A 19 -23.46 5.90 -48.92
C ILE A 19 -22.05 6.10 -48.40
N THR A 20 -21.72 7.26 -47.91
CA THR A 20 -20.54 7.49 -47.09
C THR A 20 -20.79 6.83 -45.75
N GLN A 21 -20.35 5.58 -45.59
CA GLN A 21 -20.14 4.97 -44.28
C GLN A 21 -19.08 5.79 -43.57
N GLY A 22 -19.54 6.72 -42.72
CA GLY A 22 -18.69 7.38 -41.73
C GLY A 22 -18.17 6.33 -40.74
N CYS A 23 -16.97 5.80 -41.01
CA CYS A 23 -16.18 5.15 -39.93
C CYS A 23 -15.96 6.20 -38.86
N GLN A 24 -16.83 6.25 -37.85
CA GLN A 24 -16.47 6.86 -36.58
C GLN A 24 -15.30 6.02 -36.01
N GLN A 25 -14.09 6.43 -36.29
CA GLN A 25 -12.95 6.04 -35.48
C GLN A 25 -13.26 6.49 -34.05
N MET A 26 -13.72 5.52 -33.22
CA MET A 26 -13.66 5.71 -31.78
C MET A 26 -12.19 5.97 -31.46
N ALA A 27 -11.85 7.22 -31.23
CA ALA A 27 -10.56 7.59 -30.68
C ALA A 27 -10.42 6.80 -29.37
N ALA A 28 -9.52 5.84 -29.36
CA ALA A 28 -9.15 5.14 -28.15
C ALA A 28 -8.69 6.22 -27.16
N GLN A 29 -9.45 6.40 -26.09
CA GLN A 29 -9.00 7.28 -25.03
C GLN A 29 -7.64 6.78 -24.56
N PRO A 30 -6.63 7.62 -24.38
CA PRO A 30 -5.37 7.18 -23.87
C PRO A 30 -5.65 6.52 -22.54
N SER A 31 -5.37 5.22 -22.42
CA SER A 31 -5.46 4.50 -21.16
C SER A 31 -4.44 5.18 -20.23
N THR A 32 -4.91 6.05 -19.37
CA THR A 32 -4.04 6.61 -18.33
C THR A 32 -3.55 5.44 -17.49
N ARG A 33 -2.24 5.18 -17.56
CA ARG A 33 -1.62 4.11 -16.78
C ARG A 33 -2.02 4.23 -15.31
N ARG A 34 -2.41 3.10 -14.69
CA ARG A 34 -2.76 3.06 -13.27
C ARG A 34 -1.59 3.58 -12.44
N LEU A 35 -1.89 4.49 -11.51
CA LEU A 35 -0.95 4.94 -10.51
C LEU A 35 -0.71 3.80 -9.50
N ILE A 36 0.57 3.40 -9.35
CA ILE A 36 0.98 2.34 -8.43
C ILE A 36 1.85 2.92 -7.32
N VAL A 37 1.36 2.78 -6.09
CA VAL A 37 2.06 3.22 -4.88
C VAL A 37 2.27 2.02 -3.96
N ASP A 38 3.52 1.65 -3.75
CA ASP A 38 3.88 0.59 -2.81
C ASP A 38 3.85 1.13 -1.36
N ALA A 39 2.90 0.67 -0.56
CA ALA A 39 2.72 1.15 0.80
C ALA A 39 3.71 0.56 1.82
N GLN A 40 4.64 -0.30 1.39
CA GLN A 40 5.58 -0.97 2.30
C GLN A 40 6.84 -1.45 1.59
N VAL A 41 7.94 -0.74 1.77
CA VAL A 41 9.29 -1.19 1.39
C VAL A 41 10.28 -0.85 2.50
N HIS A 42 11.22 -1.73 2.76
CA HIS A 42 12.34 -1.50 3.66
C HIS A 42 13.60 -1.15 2.88
N LEU A 43 14.33 -0.14 3.33
CA LEU A 43 15.64 0.25 2.79
C LEU A 43 16.66 0.30 3.91
N TRP A 44 17.86 -0.20 3.66
CA TRP A 44 18.97 -0.12 4.60
C TRP A 44 20.31 -0.20 3.86
N GLN A 45 21.33 0.33 4.51
CA GLN A 45 22.73 0.23 4.09
C GLN A 45 23.48 -0.82 4.92
N ALA A 46 24.71 -1.11 4.51
CA ALA A 46 25.60 -1.96 5.29
C ALA A 46 25.85 -1.36 6.67
N GLU A 47 26.10 -2.22 7.65
CA GLU A 47 26.56 -1.77 8.95
C GLU A 47 27.95 -1.12 8.83
N THR A 48 28.10 0.04 9.46
CA THR A 48 29.36 0.78 9.53
C THR A 48 29.58 1.33 10.95
N PRO A 49 30.77 1.84 11.31
CA PRO A 49 30.98 2.50 12.59
C PRO A 49 29.98 3.62 12.90
N ASP A 50 29.55 4.37 11.89
CA ASP A 50 28.60 5.48 12.03
C ASP A 50 27.14 5.06 11.85
N TRP A 51 26.89 3.85 11.32
CA TRP A 51 25.57 3.31 11.07
C TRP A 51 25.45 1.89 11.63
N ARG A 52 25.52 1.81 12.98
CA ARG A 52 25.47 0.54 13.72
C ARG A 52 24.08 -0.08 13.70
N TRP A 53 24.07 -1.40 13.69
CA TRP A 53 22.85 -2.18 13.92
C TRP A 53 22.66 -2.49 15.40
N VAL A 54 21.42 -2.71 15.81
CA VAL A 54 21.10 -3.15 17.16
C VAL A 54 21.69 -4.54 17.38
N PRO A 55 22.45 -4.77 18.45
CA PRO A 55 23.08 -6.06 18.72
C PRO A 55 22.07 -7.20 18.69
N GLY A 56 22.42 -8.29 17.99
CA GLY A 56 21.59 -9.49 17.87
C GLY A 56 20.45 -9.39 16.82
N MET A 57 20.23 -8.24 16.20
CA MET A 57 19.28 -8.11 15.10
C MET A 57 19.88 -8.58 13.77
N VAL A 58 19.08 -9.27 12.98
CA VAL A 58 19.47 -9.82 11.67
C VAL A 58 18.61 -9.19 10.59
N PRO A 59 19.21 -8.70 9.49
CA PRO A 59 18.47 -8.15 8.37
C PRO A 59 17.71 -9.23 7.61
N GLN A 60 16.70 -8.83 6.85
CA GLN A 60 15.88 -9.73 6.02
C GLN A 60 16.65 -10.35 4.86
N LEU A 61 17.69 -9.68 4.38
CA LEU A 61 18.59 -10.15 3.32
C LEU A 61 20.04 -10.03 3.80
N PRO A 62 20.93 -10.90 3.35
CA PRO A 62 22.36 -10.82 3.71
C PRO A 62 23.04 -9.55 3.18
N GLU A 63 22.57 -9.07 2.03
CA GLU A 63 23.08 -7.85 1.39
C GLU A 63 22.17 -6.65 1.68
N PRO A 64 22.72 -5.44 1.79
CA PRO A 64 21.93 -4.22 1.89
C PRO A 64 20.92 -4.08 0.77
N PHE A 65 19.73 -3.59 1.10
CA PHE A 65 18.73 -3.23 0.09
C PHE A 65 18.67 -1.72 -0.02
N THR A 66 19.40 -1.20 -0.98
CA THR A 66 19.68 0.24 -1.10
C THR A 66 18.70 0.94 -2.05
N ILE A 67 18.76 2.28 -2.01
CA ILE A 67 18.01 3.16 -2.93
C ILE A 67 18.38 2.81 -4.38
N GLU A 68 19.67 2.57 -4.66
CA GLU A 68 20.20 2.25 -5.99
C GLU A 68 19.70 0.89 -6.51
N LYS A 69 19.41 -0.05 -5.62
CA LYS A 69 18.75 -1.33 -5.99
C LYS A 69 17.27 -1.15 -6.25
N LEU A 70 16.58 -0.37 -5.43
CA LEU A 70 15.12 -0.24 -5.51
C LEU A 70 14.66 0.59 -6.71
N VAL A 71 15.31 1.73 -7.02
CA VAL A 71 14.85 2.65 -8.08
C VAL A 71 14.73 1.96 -9.44
N PRO A 72 15.75 1.23 -9.95
CA PRO A 72 15.60 0.48 -11.20
C PRO A 72 14.48 -0.56 -11.17
N MET A 73 14.28 -1.24 -10.03
CA MET A 73 13.18 -2.22 -9.89
C MET A 73 11.80 -1.54 -9.94
N MET A 74 11.67 -0.35 -9.38
CA MET A 74 10.44 0.47 -9.48
C MET A 74 10.18 0.84 -10.94
N ASP A 75 11.20 1.29 -11.66
CA ASP A 75 11.08 1.70 -13.07
C ASP A 75 10.66 0.53 -13.97
N GLU A 76 11.31 -0.62 -13.81
CA GLU A 76 10.99 -1.85 -14.55
C GLU A 76 9.55 -2.34 -14.27
N ALA A 77 9.13 -2.31 -13.00
CA ALA A 77 7.81 -2.77 -12.58
C ALA A 77 6.69 -1.75 -12.81
N GLY A 78 7.01 -0.50 -13.09
CA GLY A 78 6.06 0.59 -13.26
C GLY A 78 5.49 1.12 -11.94
N VAL A 79 6.29 1.10 -10.86
CA VAL A 79 5.90 1.67 -9.56
C VAL A 79 6.23 3.15 -9.51
N ASP A 80 5.23 3.98 -9.24
CA ASP A 80 5.37 5.42 -9.23
C ASP A 80 5.98 5.94 -7.94
N ARG A 81 5.45 5.46 -6.80
CA ARG A 81 5.83 5.94 -5.46
C ARG A 81 5.97 4.77 -4.48
N VAL A 82 6.77 4.99 -3.45
CA VAL A 82 7.02 4.02 -2.38
C VAL A 82 6.96 4.69 -1.02
N VAL A 83 6.26 4.05 -0.08
CA VAL A 83 6.36 4.37 1.34
C VAL A 83 7.49 3.54 1.95
N VAL A 84 8.59 4.20 2.28
CA VAL A 84 9.70 3.58 3.01
C VAL A 84 9.33 3.45 4.46
N VAL A 85 9.45 2.24 4.96
CA VAL A 85 9.34 1.91 6.39
C VAL A 85 10.72 1.50 6.86
N PRO A 86 11.45 2.33 7.64
CA PRO A 86 12.76 1.95 8.14
C PRO A 86 12.71 0.63 8.91
N PRO A 87 13.60 -0.31 8.63
CA PRO A 87 13.63 -1.60 9.33
C PRO A 87 14.05 -1.44 10.80
N SER A 88 13.91 -2.49 11.59
CA SER A 88 14.18 -2.43 13.03
C SER A 88 15.65 -2.67 13.40
N TRP A 89 16.43 -3.34 12.56
CA TRP A 89 17.83 -3.64 12.89
C TRP A 89 18.77 -2.43 12.96
N PRO A 90 18.55 -1.30 12.25
CA PRO A 90 19.32 -0.09 12.52
C PRO A 90 18.79 0.72 13.71
N GLY A 91 17.81 0.21 14.48
CA GLY A 91 17.17 0.93 15.58
C GLY A 91 16.13 1.95 15.10
N ASP A 92 15.92 3.01 15.89
CA ASP A 92 14.93 4.03 15.59
C ASP A 92 15.48 5.15 14.66
N ARG A 93 16.23 4.75 13.64
CA ARG A 93 16.84 5.67 12.65
C ARG A 93 15.91 5.88 11.46
N ASN A 94 15.88 7.12 10.96
CA ASN A 94 15.10 7.52 9.78
C ASN A 94 15.94 8.13 8.67
N ASP A 95 17.22 8.36 8.93
CA ASP A 95 18.16 9.09 8.07
C ASP A 95 18.23 8.53 6.64
N TYR A 96 18.34 7.21 6.46
CA TYR A 96 18.44 6.61 5.14
C TYR A 96 17.11 6.65 4.36
N GLY A 97 15.99 6.47 5.04
CA GLY A 97 14.67 6.66 4.40
C GLY A 97 14.45 8.11 3.97
N LEU A 98 14.85 9.08 4.81
CA LEU A 98 14.76 10.51 4.49
C LEU A 98 15.76 10.91 3.40
N GLU A 99 16.90 10.23 3.28
CA GLU A 99 17.82 10.41 2.14
C GLU A 99 17.14 10.01 0.83
N ALA A 100 16.43 8.85 0.80
CA ALA A 100 15.68 8.45 -0.38
C ALA A 100 14.63 9.51 -0.78
N ALA A 101 13.89 10.05 0.20
CA ALA A 101 12.90 11.09 -0.04
C ALA A 101 13.53 12.42 -0.52
N ARG A 102 14.71 12.80 -0.01
CA ARG A 102 15.43 13.99 -0.50
C ARG A 102 15.96 13.81 -1.92
N ARG A 103 16.45 12.62 -2.27
CA ARG A 103 16.97 12.33 -3.63
C ARG A 103 15.88 12.21 -4.66
N TYR A 104 14.69 11.70 -4.27
CA TYR A 104 13.56 11.45 -5.15
C TYR A 104 12.24 11.91 -4.50
N PRO A 105 12.03 13.23 -4.30
CA PRO A 105 10.92 13.76 -3.50
C PRO A 105 9.54 13.43 -4.05
N ALA A 106 9.42 13.22 -5.37
CA ALA A 106 8.15 12.81 -5.99
C ALA A 106 7.85 11.31 -5.86
N ARG A 107 8.83 10.51 -5.42
CA ARG A 107 8.73 9.03 -5.44
C ARG A 107 8.79 8.37 -4.07
N PHE A 108 9.39 8.99 -3.07
CA PHE A 108 9.60 8.40 -1.75
C PHE A 108 8.98 9.23 -0.64
N GLY A 109 8.20 8.56 0.21
CA GLY A 109 7.75 9.07 1.49
C GLY A 109 8.14 8.10 2.61
N VAL A 110 8.21 8.58 3.85
CA VAL A 110 8.75 7.80 4.97
C VAL A 110 7.73 7.70 6.10
N MET A 111 7.48 6.48 6.56
CA MET A 111 6.81 6.21 7.85
C MET A 111 7.90 5.90 8.87
N GLY A 112 8.37 6.95 9.55
CA GLY A 112 9.54 6.88 10.42
C GLY A 112 9.35 6.07 11.69
N ARG A 113 10.44 5.79 12.38
CA ARG A 113 10.47 5.13 13.69
C ARG A 113 10.70 6.17 14.78
N ILE A 114 10.15 5.92 15.97
CA ILE A 114 10.30 6.76 17.15
C ILE A 114 10.62 5.89 18.38
N PRO A 115 11.51 6.33 19.29
CA PRO A 115 11.77 5.62 20.55
C PRO A 115 10.56 5.64 21.47
N LEU A 116 9.63 4.69 21.32
CA LEU A 116 8.34 4.65 22.03
C LEU A 116 8.50 4.49 23.55
N ARG A 117 9.58 3.81 23.98
CA ARG A 117 9.90 3.66 25.42
C ARG A 117 10.36 4.93 26.10
N ASN A 118 10.67 5.98 25.33
CA ASN A 118 11.10 7.26 25.85
C ASN A 118 9.97 8.30 25.72
N PRO A 119 9.23 8.63 26.81
CA PRO A 119 8.14 9.60 26.76
C PRO A 119 8.58 11.02 26.33
N GLN A 120 9.87 11.37 26.52
CA GLN A 120 10.42 12.65 26.08
C GLN A 120 10.41 12.78 24.54
N SER A 121 10.31 11.66 23.82
CA SER A 121 10.12 11.66 22.36
C SER A 121 8.83 12.36 21.92
N ALA A 122 7.89 12.60 22.82
CA ALA A 122 6.69 13.42 22.57
C ALA A 122 7.04 14.83 22.04
N ALA A 123 8.18 15.38 22.46
CA ALA A 123 8.67 16.68 22.00
C ALA A 123 9.03 16.73 20.50
N LEU A 124 9.24 15.56 19.87
CA LEU A 124 9.54 15.46 18.43
C LEU A 124 8.28 15.57 17.57
N LEU A 125 7.11 15.19 18.10
CA LEU A 125 5.89 15.03 17.31
C LEU A 125 5.38 16.34 16.67
N PRO A 126 5.39 17.52 17.34
CA PRO A 126 4.93 18.75 16.73
C PRO A 126 5.64 19.12 15.41
N LYS A 127 6.91 18.74 15.29
CA LYS A 127 7.76 19.01 14.13
C LYS A 127 8.03 17.77 13.26
N TRP A 128 7.40 16.65 13.56
CA TRP A 128 7.69 15.37 12.92
C TRP A 128 7.56 15.44 11.40
N LYS A 129 6.47 16.00 10.90
CA LYS A 129 6.17 16.13 9.47
C LYS A 129 6.85 17.33 8.79
N GLU A 130 7.57 18.17 9.51
CA GLU A 130 8.40 19.23 8.91
C GLU A 130 9.66 18.67 8.23
N GLN A 131 10.06 17.44 8.56
CA GLN A 131 11.14 16.74 7.87
C GLN A 131 10.71 16.40 6.43
N PRO A 132 11.43 16.87 5.38
CA PRO A 132 11.04 16.62 3.99
C PRO A 132 10.87 15.13 3.70
N GLY A 133 9.69 14.73 3.23
CA GLY A 133 9.33 13.34 2.93
C GLY A 133 8.80 12.53 4.11
N MET A 134 8.77 13.07 5.33
CA MET A 134 8.20 12.37 6.48
C MET A 134 6.66 12.42 6.45
N LEU A 135 6.02 11.25 6.32
CA LEU A 135 4.57 11.11 6.22
C LEU A 135 3.91 10.75 7.57
N GLY A 136 4.60 9.99 8.41
CA GLY A 136 4.04 9.51 9.67
C GLY A 136 5.00 8.64 10.46
N ILE A 137 4.44 7.78 11.31
CA ILE A 137 5.23 6.89 12.20
C ILE A 137 4.79 5.45 12.01
N ARG A 138 5.75 4.51 12.06
CA ARG A 138 5.48 3.08 12.06
C ARG A 138 5.93 2.44 13.38
N LEU A 139 5.01 1.75 14.04
CA LEU A 139 5.23 1.03 15.31
C LEU A 139 5.15 -0.48 15.12
N THR A 140 5.95 -1.20 15.93
CA THR A 140 5.96 -2.67 15.92
C THR A 140 5.78 -3.19 17.33
N PHE A 141 4.74 -3.98 17.54
CA PHE A 141 4.39 -4.59 18.81
C PHE A 141 4.60 -6.11 18.76
N LEU A 142 5.87 -6.52 18.60
CA LEU A 142 6.31 -7.92 18.57
C LEU A 142 7.19 -8.24 19.79
N GLY A 143 7.19 -9.49 20.20
CA GLY A 143 7.96 -9.91 21.38
C GLY A 143 7.58 -9.08 22.62
N ASP A 144 8.57 -8.58 23.34
CA ASP A 144 8.38 -7.78 24.56
C ASP A 144 7.62 -6.47 24.28
N ALA A 145 7.77 -5.91 23.09
CA ALA A 145 7.06 -4.69 22.72
C ALA A 145 5.53 -4.87 22.62
N ALA A 146 5.03 -6.09 22.57
CA ALA A 146 3.59 -6.35 22.60
C ALA A 146 2.94 -5.92 23.93
N ALA A 147 3.69 -5.93 25.04
CA ALA A 147 3.24 -5.49 26.35
C ALA A 147 2.99 -3.97 26.41
N TRP A 148 3.70 -3.17 25.59
CA TRP A 148 3.61 -1.70 25.58
C TRP A 148 2.20 -1.17 25.27
N LEU A 149 1.35 -2.00 24.68
CA LEU A 149 -0.06 -1.68 24.42
C LEU A 149 -0.96 -1.82 25.68
N SER A 150 -0.41 -2.34 26.79
CA SER A 150 -1.19 -2.63 27.99
C SER A 150 -0.49 -2.29 29.32
N ASP A 151 0.81 -2.00 29.30
CA ASP A 151 1.63 -1.70 30.48
C ASP A 151 1.85 -0.18 30.71
N GLY A 152 1.22 0.66 29.88
CA GLY A 152 1.34 2.12 29.96
C GLY A 152 2.49 2.71 29.14
N THR A 153 3.42 1.91 28.64
CA THR A 153 4.60 2.39 27.88
C THR A 153 4.22 3.22 26.66
N ALA A 154 3.17 2.84 25.93
CA ALA A 154 2.72 3.54 24.72
C ALA A 154 1.65 4.61 24.97
N ASP A 155 1.15 4.79 26.20
CA ASP A 155 -0.03 5.61 26.49
C ASP A 155 0.19 7.09 26.16
N TRP A 156 1.38 7.61 26.36
CA TRP A 156 1.73 9.00 26.03
C TRP A 156 1.64 9.31 24.54
N PHE A 157 1.89 8.28 23.70
CA PHE A 157 2.08 8.46 22.26
C PHE A 157 0.76 8.77 21.52
N TRP A 158 -0.31 8.04 21.85
CA TRP A 158 -1.57 8.10 21.10
C TRP A 158 -2.20 9.49 21.07
N PRO A 159 -2.42 10.15 22.23
CA PRO A 159 -2.99 11.51 22.25
C PRO A 159 -2.02 12.53 21.63
N ALA A 160 -0.71 12.34 21.77
CA ALA A 160 0.27 13.24 21.21
C ALA A 160 0.34 13.13 19.66
N ALA A 161 0.28 11.92 19.11
CA ALA A 161 0.24 11.68 17.67
C ALA A 161 -1.09 12.19 17.06
N GLU A 162 -2.22 11.97 17.74
CA GLU A 162 -3.52 12.51 17.30
C GLU A 162 -3.50 14.04 17.26
N LYS A 163 -2.99 14.68 18.33
CA LYS A 163 -2.87 16.15 18.40
C LYS A 163 -1.98 16.72 17.30
N ALA A 164 -0.90 16.02 16.96
CA ALA A 164 0.03 16.42 15.92
C ALA A 164 -0.43 16.04 14.49
N GLY A 165 -1.56 15.33 14.35
CA GLY A 165 -2.08 14.87 13.06
C GLY A 165 -1.14 13.92 12.32
N ILE A 166 -0.45 13.05 13.07
CA ILE A 166 0.54 12.10 12.53
C ILE A 166 -0.13 10.75 12.25
N PRO A 167 -0.17 10.28 10.98
CA PRO A 167 -0.61 8.94 10.66
C PRO A 167 0.31 7.88 11.29
N VAL A 168 -0.27 6.78 11.75
CA VAL A 168 0.45 5.69 12.41
C VAL A 168 0.19 4.37 11.70
N MET A 169 1.24 3.77 11.13
CA MET A 169 1.26 2.37 10.72
C MET A 169 1.63 1.50 11.91
N PHE A 170 1.00 0.34 12.05
CA PHE A 170 1.30 -0.56 13.16
C PHE A 170 1.26 -2.03 12.76
N LEU A 171 2.18 -2.81 13.31
CA LEU A 171 2.11 -4.25 13.36
C LEU A 171 1.90 -4.70 14.80
N ALA A 172 0.69 -5.18 15.11
CA ALA A 172 0.26 -5.59 16.44
C ALA A 172 -0.53 -6.91 16.38
N PRO A 173 0.17 -8.03 16.09
CA PRO A 173 -0.48 -9.32 15.93
C PRO A 173 -1.22 -9.72 17.21
N GLU A 174 -2.44 -10.26 17.07
CA GLU A 174 -3.31 -10.69 18.18
C GLU A 174 -3.65 -9.59 19.22
N ARG A 175 -3.42 -8.32 18.88
CA ARG A 175 -3.72 -7.16 19.74
C ARG A 175 -4.91 -6.33 19.21
N GLY A 176 -5.79 -6.96 18.42
CA GLY A 176 -7.00 -6.32 17.89
C GLY A 176 -7.81 -5.56 18.96
N PRO A 177 -8.13 -6.17 20.12
CA PRO A 177 -8.87 -5.45 21.19
C PRO A 177 -8.16 -4.21 21.74
N GLN A 178 -6.82 -4.23 21.86
CA GLN A 178 -6.04 -3.07 22.31
C GLN A 178 -6.08 -1.97 21.26
N MET A 179 -5.84 -2.31 19.97
CA MET A 179 -5.91 -1.36 18.86
C MET A 179 -7.31 -0.80 18.67
N ALA A 180 -8.36 -1.60 18.92
CA ALA A 180 -9.74 -1.16 18.90
C ALA A 180 -10.00 -0.05 19.94
N ARG A 181 -9.54 -0.24 21.17
CA ARG A 181 -9.65 0.79 22.24
C ARG A 181 -8.89 2.08 21.88
N ILE A 182 -7.71 1.96 21.25
CA ILE A 182 -6.95 3.12 20.79
C ILE A 182 -7.71 3.84 19.68
N ALA A 183 -8.22 3.11 18.67
CA ALA A 183 -8.99 3.69 17.58
C ALA A 183 -10.26 4.43 18.07
N GLU A 184 -10.94 3.87 19.06
CA GLU A 184 -12.15 4.44 19.67
C GLU A 184 -11.84 5.71 20.49
N ARG A 185 -10.77 5.68 21.30
CA ARG A 185 -10.36 6.83 22.14
C ARG A 185 -9.76 7.97 21.33
N HIS A 186 -9.19 7.68 20.17
CA HIS A 186 -8.48 8.62 19.30
C HIS A 186 -9.08 8.63 17.87
N PRO A 187 -10.35 9.09 17.71
CA PRO A 187 -11.07 8.96 16.43
C PRO A 187 -10.49 9.80 15.28
N ARG A 188 -9.68 10.83 15.59
CA ARG A 188 -8.97 11.64 14.59
C ARG A 188 -7.60 11.06 14.22
N LEU A 189 -7.08 10.08 14.98
CA LEU A 189 -5.81 9.45 14.69
C LEU A 189 -5.95 8.49 13.50
N THR A 190 -5.20 8.74 12.44
CA THR A 190 -5.12 7.83 11.30
C THR A 190 -4.30 6.60 11.66
N LEU A 191 -4.93 5.43 11.64
CA LEU A 191 -4.32 4.14 11.96
C LEU A 191 -4.30 3.24 10.71
N ILE A 192 -3.18 2.56 10.46
CA ILE A 192 -3.01 1.65 9.32
C ILE A 192 -2.41 0.34 9.83
N ALA A 193 -3.18 -0.74 9.79
CA ALA A 193 -2.73 -2.06 10.21
C ALA A 193 -1.85 -2.69 9.11
N ASP A 194 -0.64 -3.12 9.48
CA ASP A 194 0.30 -3.75 8.54
C ASP A 194 -0.06 -5.21 8.30
N HIS A 195 0.11 -5.66 7.05
CA HIS A 195 0.10 -7.07 6.64
C HIS A 195 -1.13 -7.87 7.08
N MET A 196 -2.31 -7.23 7.15
CA MET A 196 -3.54 -7.88 7.68
C MET A 196 -3.38 -8.39 9.13
N GLY A 197 -2.41 -7.89 9.88
CA GLY A 197 -2.04 -8.37 11.22
C GLY A 197 -1.22 -9.66 11.23
N LEU A 198 -0.81 -10.18 10.07
CA LEU A 198 -0.09 -11.45 9.93
C LEU A 198 1.39 -11.33 10.30
N THR A 199 1.94 -12.43 10.78
CA THR A 199 3.38 -12.65 10.94
C THR A 199 3.79 -14.01 10.38
N LEU A 200 5.00 -14.10 9.85
CA LEU A 200 5.48 -15.35 9.26
C LEU A 200 5.51 -16.53 10.26
N PRO A 201 5.92 -16.36 11.53
CA PRO A 201 5.83 -17.43 12.51
C PRO A 201 4.41 -17.95 12.74
N ALA A 202 3.42 -17.06 12.85
CA ALA A 202 2.02 -17.45 13.03
C ALA A 202 1.47 -18.18 11.80
N VAL A 203 1.79 -17.70 10.59
CA VAL A 203 1.40 -18.37 9.34
C VAL A 203 2.00 -19.77 9.23
N LYS A 204 3.30 -19.92 9.51
CA LYS A 204 3.96 -21.24 9.53
C LYS A 204 3.37 -22.19 10.57
N ALA A 205 2.81 -21.67 11.65
CA ALA A 205 2.09 -22.43 12.66
C ALA A 205 0.61 -22.71 12.30
N GLY A 206 0.17 -22.43 11.07
CA GLY A 206 -1.20 -22.67 10.61
C GLY A 206 -2.24 -21.71 11.21
N ARG A 207 -1.82 -20.56 11.78
CA ARG A 207 -2.70 -19.65 12.53
C ARG A 207 -3.22 -18.47 11.70
N THR A 208 -3.08 -18.51 10.37
CA THR A 208 -3.46 -17.40 9.48
C THR A 208 -4.90 -16.93 9.72
N ALA A 209 -5.87 -17.85 9.76
CA ALA A 209 -7.28 -17.51 9.98
C ALA A 209 -7.49 -16.81 11.33
N ILE A 210 -6.84 -17.29 12.39
CA ILE A 210 -6.92 -16.72 13.75
C ILE A 210 -6.39 -15.28 13.74
N MET A 211 -5.26 -15.05 13.08
CA MET A 211 -4.67 -13.70 12.99
C MET A 211 -5.61 -12.72 12.26
N ILE A 212 -6.24 -13.18 11.19
CA ILE A 212 -7.24 -12.43 10.43
C ILE A 212 -8.43 -12.02 11.33
N GLU A 213 -8.94 -12.94 12.18
CA GLU A 213 -10.03 -12.64 13.12
C GLU A 213 -9.68 -11.55 14.14
N HIS A 214 -8.42 -11.37 14.49
CA HIS A 214 -7.99 -10.28 15.36
C HIS A 214 -7.99 -8.90 14.66
N THR A 215 -7.84 -8.86 13.33
CA THR A 215 -7.76 -7.62 12.56
C THR A 215 -9.10 -7.18 11.99
N LEU A 216 -9.95 -8.11 11.56
CA LEU A 216 -11.26 -7.82 10.95
C LEU A 216 -12.14 -6.88 11.78
N PRO A 217 -12.29 -7.03 13.12
CA PRO A 217 -13.13 -6.14 13.91
C PRO A 217 -12.70 -4.67 13.91
N LEU A 218 -11.46 -4.38 13.51
CA LEU A 218 -10.97 -3.01 13.39
C LEU A 218 -11.64 -2.25 12.23
N ALA A 219 -12.27 -2.96 11.29
CA ALA A 219 -12.98 -2.37 10.16
C ALA A 219 -14.17 -1.48 10.57
N LYS A 220 -14.75 -1.68 11.77
CA LYS A 220 -15.83 -0.82 12.29
C LYS A 220 -15.37 0.61 12.60
N TYR A 221 -14.07 0.83 12.76
CA TYR A 221 -13.52 2.15 13.06
C TYR A 221 -13.10 2.87 11.76
N PRO A 222 -13.71 4.01 11.41
CA PRO A 222 -13.44 4.71 10.14
C PRO A 222 -12.00 5.26 10.06
N ASN A 223 -11.37 5.50 11.20
CA ASN A 223 -9.99 5.94 11.30
C ASN A 223 -8.96 4.81 11.15
N VAL A 224 -9.41 3.54 10.99
CA VAL A 224 -8.53 2.40 10.74
C VAL A 224 -8.63 1.94 9.29
N SER A 225 -7.48 1.63 8.70
CA SER A 225 -7.30 0.99 7.39
C SER A 225 -6.30 -0.15 7.49
N VAL A 226 -6.17 -0.95 6.43
CA VAL A 226 -5.33 -2.16 6.43
C VAL A 226 -4.46 -2.25 5.18
N LYS A 227 -3.22 -2.69 5.34
CA LYS A 227 -2.36 -3.08 4.22
C LYS A 227 -2.59 -4.55 3.86
N LEU A 228 -2.95 -4.79 2.62
CA LEU A 228 -3.05 -6.10 1.98
C LEU A 228 -1.67 -6.48 1.40
N SER A 229 -0.64 -6.46 2.23
CA SER A 229 0.76 -6.60 1.82
C SER A 229 1.34 -7.97 2.16
N SER A 230 2.51 -8.28 1.61
CA SER A 230 3.29 -9.49 1.92
C SER A 230 2.66 -10.82 1.48
N ALA A 231 1.71 -10.86 0.56
CA ALA A 231 1.09 -12.11 0.13
C ALA A 231 2.11 -13.21 -0.25
N PRO A 232 3.18 -12.95 -1.03
CA PRO A 232 4.20 -13.96 -1.34
C PRO A 232 4.95 -14.49 -0.12
N THR A 233 5.09 -13.68 0.93
CA THR A 233 5.75 -14.08 2.18
C THR A 233 4.94 -15.13 2.93
N TYR A 234 3.62 -14.94 2.94
CA TYR A 234 2.68 -15.73 3.72
C TYR A 234 2.10 -16.92 2.97
N SER A 235 2.13 -16.90 1.64
CA SER A 235 1.63 -17.98 0.81
C SER A 235 2.50 -19.23 0.89
N ALA A 236 1.86 -20.40 0.98
CA ALA A 236 2.46 -21.71 0.75
C ALA A 236 2.46 -22.09 -0.74
N GLU A 237 1.69 -21.38 -1.58
CA GLU A 237 1.56 -21.62 -3.01
C GLU A 237 2.49 -20.71 -3.83
N PRO A 238 2.90 -21.12 -5.03
CA PRO A 238 3.55 -20.23 -5.99
C PRO A 238 2.57 -19.16 -6.47
N TYR A 239 3.10 -18.21 -7.28
CA TYR A 239 2.25 -17.23 -7.97
C TYR A 239 1.07 -17.95 -8.69
N PRO A 240 -0.17 -17.48 -8.58
CA PRO A 240 -0.62 -16.20 -8.00
C PRO A 240 -1.09 -16.26 -6.54
N TYR A 241 -0.52 -17.07 -5.65
CA TYR A 241 -0.73 -17.08 -4.20
C TYR A 241 -2.20 -17.27 -3.78
N ARG A 242 -2.89 -18.23 -4.40
CA ARG A 242 -4.35 -18.41 -4.28
C ARG A 242 -4.83 -18.66 -2.86
N ASP A 243 -4.01 -19.33 -2.05
CA ASP A 243 -4.26 -19.57 -0.64
C ASP A 243 -4.42 -18.28 0.17
N MET A 244 -3.85 -17.15 -0.29
CA MET A 244 -4.01 -15.85 0.33
C MET A 244 -5.25 -15.09 -0.14
N ASN A 245 -5.86 -15.44 -1.27
CA ASN A 245 -6.97 -14.69 -1.86
C ASN A 245 -8.20 -14.63 -0.95
N VAL A 246 -8.52 -15.71 -0.24
CA VAL A 246 -9.64 -15.74 0.71
C VAL A 246 -9.46 -14.75 1.86
N HIS A 247 -8.23 -14.59 2.35
CA HIS A 247 -7.91 -13.67 3.44
C HIS A 247 -7.91 -12.22 2.96
N ILE A 248 -7.35 -11.96 1.77
CA ILE A 248 -7.40 -10.65 1.11
C ILE A 248 -8.85 -10.24 0.86
N ARG A 249 -9.69 -11.15 0.34
CA ARG A 249 -11.11 -10.92 0.11
C ARG A 249 -11.84 -10.52 1.38
N ARG A 250 -11.64 -11.26 2.46
CA ARG A 250 -12.28 -10.96 3.75
C ARG A 250 -11.92 -9.57 4.28
N MET A 251 -10.65 -9.17 4.15
CA MET A 251 -10.22 -7.81 4.51
C MET A 251 -10.84 -6.76 3.60
N PHE A 252 -10.85 -7.01 2.30
CA PHE A 252 -11.46 -6.11 1.32
C PHE A 252 -12.95 -5.91 1.59
N ASP A 253 -13.70 -7.00 1.81
CA ASP A 253 -15.14 -6.94 2.08
C ASP A 253 -15.44 -6.16 3.38
N ALA A 254 -14.55 -6.25 4.40
CA ALA A 254 -14.74 -5.56 5.68
C ALA A 254 -14.33 -4.07 5.64
N PHE A 255 -13.20 -3.73 5.03
CA PHE A 255 -12.64 -2.38 5.04
C PHE A 255 -13.07 -1.54 3.82
N GLY A 256 -13.38 -2.16 2.70
CA GLY A 256 -13.65 -1.52 1.42
C GLY A 256 -12.38 -0.96 0.74
N PRO A 257 -12.45 -0.65 -0.58
CA PRO A 257 -11.28 -0.30 -1.38
C PRO A 257 -10.54 0.96 -0.90
N ARG A 258 -11.26 1.92 -0.33
CA ARG A 258 -10.68 3.19 0.17
C ARG A 258 -9.87 3.05 1.45
N ARG A 259 -9.99 1.90 2.14
CA ARG A 259 -9.25 1.60 3.38
C ARG A 259 -8.38 0.34 3.27
N CYS A 260 -8.21 -0.18 2.06
CA CYS A 260 -7.27 -1.25 1.73
C CYS A 260 -6.10 -0.68 0.94
N HIS A 261 -4.88 -1.05 1.30
CA HIS A 261 -3.66 -0.54 0.68
C HIS A 261 -2.77 -1.69 0.21
N TRP A 262 -2.45 -1.73 -1.06
CA TRP A 262 -1.43 -2.63 -1.56
C TRP A 262 -0.03 -2.23 -1.06
N GLY A 263 0.84 -3.21 -0.82
CA GLY A 263 2.25 -3.00 -0.51
C GLY A 263 3.03 -4.29 -0.74
N SER A 264 4.23 -4.18 -1.26
CA SER A 264 5.02 -5.36 -1.62
C SER A 264 5.64 -6.05 -0.42
N ASP A 265 6.19 -5.27 0.50
CA ASP A 265 7.06 -5.76 1.60
C ASP A 265 8.14 -6.74 1.06
N MET A 266 8.69 -6.39 -0.11
CA MET A 266 9.38 -7.33 -0.99
C MET A 266 10.62 -7.98 -0.38
N THR A 267 11.31 -7.30 0.53
CA THR A 267 12.56 -7.80 1.11
C THR A 267 12.35 -9.05 1.97
N ASN A 268 11.14 -9.25 2.51
CA ASN A 268 10.77 -10.47 3.26
C ASN A 268 10.64 -11.73 2.38
N SER A 269 10.49 -11.58 1.09
CA SER A 269 10.27 -12.69 0.15
C SER A 269 10.82 -12.40 -1.25
N LEU A 270 11.98 -11.71 -1.32
CA LEU A 270 12.56 -11.27 -2.59
C LEU A 270 12.78 -12.44 -3.57
N ALA A 271 13.24 -13.60 -3.06
CA ALA A 271 13.46 -14.79 -3.86
C ALA A 271 12.18 -15.52 -4.32
N LYS A 272 11.02 -15.22 -3.69
CA LYS A 272 9.75 -15.92 -4.01
C LYS A 272 8.94 -15.26 -5.13
N ALA A 273 9.15 -13.96 -5.37
CA ALA A 273 8.34 -13.20 -6.29
C ALA A 273 9.10 -12.02 -6.88
N THR A 274 8.92 -11.77 -8.17
CA THR A 274 9.33 -10.51 -8.78
C THR A 274 8.45 -9.35 -8.31
N TYR A 275 8.89 -8.11 -8.49
CA TYR A 275 8.04 -6.94 -8.19
C TYR A 275 6.77 -6.96 -9.04
N ARG A 276 6.91 -7.29 -10.32
CA ARG A 276 5.78 -7.39 -11.24
C ARG A 276 4.75 -8.45 -10.79
N GLN A 277 5.17 -9.62 -10.34
CA GLN A 277 4.24 -10.64 -9.83
C GLN A 277 3.44 -10.17 -8.62
N ARG A 278 4.03 -9.32 -7.75
CA ARG A 278 3.31 -8.72 -6.61
C ARG A 278 2.24 -7.74 -7.07
N ILE A 279 2.49 -7.01 -8.16
CA ILE A 279 1.53 -6.08 -8.77
C ILE A 279 0.43 -6.87 -9.49
N THR A 280 0.79 -7.81 -10.38
CA THR A 280 -0.17 -8.57 -11.18
C THR A 280 -1.05 -9.49 -10.34
N HIS A 281 -0.61 -9.89 -9.14
CA HIS A 281 -1.49 -10.55 -8.19
C HIS A 281 -2.76 -9.72 -7.91
N PHE A 282 -2.63 -8.42 -7.69
CA PHE A 282 -3.76 -7.52 -7.40
C PHE A 282 -4.45 -7.00 -8.66
N THR A 283 -3.70 -6.75 -9.72
CA THR A 283 -4.25 -6.13 -10.93
C THR A 283 -4.86 -7.13 -11.92
N GLU A 284 -4.51 -8.43 -11.81
CA GLU A 284 -4.92 -9.45 -12.77
C GLU A 284 -5.51 -10.69 -12.08
N ALA A 285 -4.93 -11.18 -10.96
CA ALA A 285 -5.28 -12.47 -10.40
C ALA A 285 -6.40 -12.44 -9.34
N LEU A 286 -6.70 -11.29 -8.75
CA LEU A 286 -7.84 -11.11 -7.83
C LEU A 286 -9.08 -10.74 -8.64
N ASP A 287 -9.87 -11.75 -9.01
CA ASP A 287 -11.05 -11.63 -9.89
C ASP A 287 -12.23 -10.87 -9.28
N PHE A 288 -12.26 -10.74 -7.97
CA PHE A 288 -13.32 -10.04 -7.24
C PHE A 288 -13.14 -8.52 -7.19
N LEU A 289 -11.99 -7.97 -7.65
CA LEU A 289 -11.74 -6.54 -7.67
C LEU A 289 -12.20 -5.95 -9.01
N SER A 290 -13.01 -4.89 -8.96
CA SER A 290 -13.30 -4.05 -10.12
C SER A 290 -12.08 -3.17 -10.48
N GLU A 291 -12.11 -2.53 -11.64
CA GLU A 291 -11.03 -1.60 -12.05
C GLU A 291 -10.92 -0.40 -11.10
N ASP A 292 -12.03 0.14 -10.61
CA ASP A 292 -12.02 1.23 -9.62
C ASP A 292 -11.45 0.76 -8.26
N ASP A 293 -11.79 -0.46 -7.81
CA ASP A 293 -11.19 -1.04 -6.60
C ASP A 293 -9.68 -1.18 -6.72
N ARG A 294 -9.20 -1.66 -7.87
CA ARG A 294 -7.77 -1.76 -8.17
C ARG A 294 -7.09 -0.39 -8.14
N ASP A 295 -7.71 0.64 -8.70
CA ASP A 295 -7.19 2.01 -8.68
C ASP A 295 -7.06 2.54 -7.24
N TRP A 296 -8.06 2.27 -6.40
CA TRP A 296 -8.00 2.66 -4.99
C TRP A 296 -6.89 1.90 -4.26
N ILE A 297 -6.91 0.57 -4.30
CA ILE A 297 -6.01 -0.29 -3.53
C ILE A 297 -4.55 -0.08 -3.94
N MET A 298 -4.29 0.04 -5.26
CA MET A 298 -2.93 0.13 -5.81
C MET A 298 -2.26 1.49 -5.61
N GLY A 299 -3.03 2.56 -5.24
CA GLY A 299 -2.39 3.86 -5.06
C GLY A 299 -3.25 4.92 -4.40
N ARG A 300 -4.48 5.17 -4.90
CA ARG A 300 -5.30 6.30 -4.43
C ARG A 300 -5.57 6.27 -2.93
N ALA A 301 -5.85 5.08 -2.38
CA ALA A 301 -6.20 4.93 -0.98
C ALA A 301 -5.06 5.33 -0.04
N ILE A 302 -3.83 4.89 -0.29
CA ILE A 302 -2.69 5.22 0.58
C ILE A 302 -2.29 6.69 0.46
N LEU A 303 -2.30 7.27 -0.76
CA LEU A 303 -2.03 8.68 -0.96
C LEU A 303 -3.04 9.56 -0.20
N THR A 304 -4.34 9.25 -0.33
CA THR A 304 -5.40 9.93 0.40
C THR A 304 -5.22 9.79 1.91
N ARG A 305 -4.94 8.57 2.37
CA ARG A 305 -4.81 8.25 3.79
C ARG A 305 -3.65 8.96 4.48
N LEU A 306 -2.54 9.14 3.76
CA LEU A 306 -1.34 9.82 4.26
C LEU A 306 -1.32 11.33 3.92
N ASN A 307 -2.31 11.83 3.17
CA ASN A 307 -2.31 13.18 2.60
C ASN A 307 -1.00 13.46 1.85
N TRP A 308 -0.59 12.51 1.01
CA TRP A 308 0.65 12.57 0.24
C TRP A 308 0.36 12.97 -1.21
N THR A 309 0.50 14.24 -1.51
CA THR A 309 0.25 14.84 -2.84
C THR A 309 1.44 14.67 -3.79
#